data_4707f0573f3ebd8c2ba56f61d0c76560
#
_entry.id   4707f0573f3ebd8c2ba56f61d0c76560
#
_cell.length_a   1.000
_cell.length_b   1.000
_cell.length_c   1.000
_cell.angle_alpha   90.00
_cell.angle_beta   90.00
_cell.angle_gamma   90.00
#
_symmetry.space_group_name_H-M   'P 1'
#
loop_
_entity.id
_entity.type
_entity.pdbx_description
1 polymer ?
#
loop_
_entity_poly.entity_id
_entity_poly.type
_entity_poly.pdbx_seq_one_letter_code
_entity_poly.pdbx_strand_id
1 'polypeptide(L)'
;MMRYMNRRKNTLGILPLLATVLLSAASCTESVVQDMETAGDSGAIRFSLPTLTRSAIGSADDLNTDGQSFSVWGSYRHTSGTDNDVQIFDNTTVTYGSGTGWTYGGGLLYWQSGNTYDFYALYPSTGTLGDAVSVACTDGTFTVKNFVATKGHDLMTAERTNIVIEADKAPESVSFKFSHRLTRLAFNIRAVGRGVTVTSFKVNGVTYKGDLTWNASGGSSWSNTAKT
;
A
#
# COMPACT_ATOMS: atom_id res chain seq x y z
N MET A 1 19.76 -80.72 10.97
CA MET A 1 19.12 -81.50 12.06
C MET A 1 18.03 -80.59 12.67
N MET A 2 16.80 -80.97 12.41
CA MET A 2 15.61 -80.98 13.25
C MET A 2 15.25 -79.61 13.90
N ARG A 3 14.09 -78.99 13.42
CA ARG A 3 12.72 -79.15 13.93
C ARG A 3 12.57 -78.48 15.30
N TYR A 4 11.57 -77.58 15.53
CA TYR A 4 10.11 -77.73 15.49
C TYR A 4 9.41 -76.38 15.73
N MET A 5 8.48 -75.99 14.98
CA MET A 5 7.11 -75.53 15.03
C MET A 5 6.45 -75.62 16.41
N ASN A 6 5.73 -74.56 16.85
CA ASN A 6 4.31 -74.56 17.26
C ASN A 6 3.87 -73.17 17.69
N ARG A 7 2.92 -72.56 17.07
CA ARG A 7 1.44 -72.60 17.07
C ARG A 7 0.75 -72.06 18.33
N ARG A 8 -0.01 -71.03 18.05
CA ARG A 8 -1.35 -70.62 18.62
C ARG A 8 -1.36 -69.99 20.01
N LYS A 9 -2.16 -68.92 20.24
CA LYS A 9 -3.62 -68.75 20.15
C LYS A 9 -4.07 -67.33 20.32
N ASN A 10 -5.21 -67.01 19.70
CA ASN A 10 -6.05 -65.85 19.87
C ASN A 10 -6.56 -65.70 21.31
N THR A 11 -6.67 -64.47 21.76
CA THR A 11 -7.79 -64.08 22.67
C THR A 11 -8.27 -62.69 22.36
N LEU A 12 -9.55 -62.63 22.07
CA LEU A 12 -10.43 -61.45 22.03
C LEU A 12 -10.50 -60.84 23.42
N GLY A 13 -10.54 -59.51 23.51
CA GLY A 13 -10.79 -58.86 24.79
C GLY A 13 -11.02 -57.36 24.68
N ILE A 14 -12.24 -56.99 24.43
CA ILE A 14 -13.03 -55.89 25.08
C ILE A 14 -12.52 -54.46 25.00
N LEU A 15 -13.28 -53.66 24.26
CA LEU A 15 -13.36 -52.21 24.26
C LEU A 15 -13.76 -51.64 25.64
N PRO A 16 -13.22 -50.49 26.05
CA PRO A 16 -14.05 -49.51 26.67
C PRO A 16 -14.09 -48.19 25.89
N LEU A 17 -15.29 -47.80 25.66
CA LEU A 17 -15.80 -46.50 25.25
C LEU A 17 -15.33 -45.43 26.24
N LEU A 18 -14.45 -44.51 25.84
CA LEU A 18 -14.19 -43.31 26.65
C LEU A 18 -14.62 -42.07 25.87
N ALA A 19 -15.61 -41.43 26.43
CA ALA A 19 -16.18 -40.19 25.95
C ALA A 19 -15.15 -39.07 25.93
N THR A 20 -14.82 -38.56 24.76
CA THR A 20 -14.05 -37.34 24.60
C THR A 20 -14.97 -36.14 24.61
N VAL A 21 -14.82 -35.31 25.65
CA VAL A 21 -15.41 -33.98 25.78
C VAL A 21 -14.79 -33.11 24.74
N LEU A 22 -15.61 -32.65 23.77
CA LEU A 22 -15.23 -31.56 22.82
C LEU A 22 -15.26 -30.23 23.57
N LEU A 23 -14.08 -29.75 23.95
CA LEU A 23 -13.88 -28.31 24.23
C LEU A 23 -13.82 -27.59 22.87
N SER A 24 -14.91 -26.94 22.49
CA SER A 24 -14.92 -25.95 21.42
C SER A 24 -14.22 -24.67 21.89
N ALA A 25 -12.93 -24.58 21.65
CA ALA A 25 -12.24 -23.30 21.66
C ALA A 25 -12.70 -22.51 20.42
N ALA A 26 -13.55 -21.50 20.63
CA ALA A 26 -13.83 -20.49 19.64
C ALA A 26 -12.53 -19.66 19.46
N SER A 27 -11.68 -20.11 18.55
CA SER A 27 -10.59 -19.30 18.03
C SER A 27 -11.21 -18.26 17.10
N CYS A 28 -11.16 -17.00 17.49
CA CYS A 28 -11.29 -15.89 16.55
C CYS A 28 -10.15 -16.03 15.55
N THR A 29 -10.42 -16.63 14.41
CA THR A 29 -9.55 -16.53 13.26
C THR A 29 -9.68 -15.11 12.73
N GLU A 30 -8.71 -14.25 13.07
CA GLU A 30 -8.37 -13.14 12.18
C GLU A 30 -8.14 -13.78 10.81
N SER A 31 -8.97 -13.39 9.84
CA SER A 31 -8.74 -13.73 8.45
C SER A 31 -7.47 -13.01 8.01
N VAL A 32 -6.35 -13.66 8.20
CA VAL A 32 -5.15 -13.36 7.43
C VAL A 32 -5.56 -13.66 5.98
N VAL A 33 -5.78 -12.62 5.20
CA VAL A 33 -5.82 -12.73 3.75
C VAL A 33 -4.42 -13.21 3.36
N GLN A 34 -4.25 -14.52 3.24
CA GLN A 34 -3.08 -15.07 2.59
C GLN A 34 -3.18 -14.63 1.13
N ASP A 35 -2.37 -13.63 0.77
CA ASP A 35 -2.02 -13.41 -0.62
C ASP A 35 -1.56 -14.77 -1.16
N MET A 36 -2.24 -15.25 -2.21
CA MET A 36 -1.83 -16.47 -2.91
C MET A 36 -0.48 -16.16 -3.57
N GLU A 37 0.60 -16.41 -2.83
CA GLU A 37 1.93 -16.49 -3.43
C GLU A 37 1.93 -17.66 -4.42
N THR A 38 2.04 -17.34 -5.69
CA THR A 38 2.41 -18.30 -6.70
C THR A 38 3.83 -18.75 -6.35
N ALA A 39 4.01 -20.00 -5.98
CA ALA A 39 5.28 -20.58 -5.60
C ALA A 39 6.29 -20.46 -6.78
N GLY A 40 7.03 -19.38 -6.84
CA GLY A 40 7.98 -19.02 -7.91
C GLY A 40 8.50 -17.58 -7.81
N ASP A 41 7.78 -16.71 -7.10
CA ASP A 41 8.07 -15.27 -7.03
C ASP A 41 8.61 -14.81 -5.66
N SER A 42 9.15 -15.70 -4.86
CA SER A 42 9.81 -15.32 -3.61
C SER A 42 11.00 -14.40 -3.89
N GLY A 43 11.04 -13.24 -3.24
CA GLY A 43 12.07 -12.22 -3.45
C GLY A 43 11.74 -11.14 -4.48
N ALA A 44 10.55 -11.15 -5.09
CA ALA A 44 10.10 -10.05 -5.93
C ALA A 44 9.76 -8.80 -5.09
N ILE A 45 10.08 -7.62 -5.63
CA ILE A 45 9.68 -6.35 -5.05
C ILE A 45 8.18 -6.18 -5.28
N ARG A 46 7.40 -6.15 -4.22
CA ARG A 46 5.94 -5.98 -4.23
C ARG A 46 5.56 -4.73 -3.43
N PHE A 47 4.40 -4.18 -3.71
CA PHE A 47 3.88 -3.03 -2.99
C PHE A 47 2.62 -3.39 -2.22
N SER A 48 2.44 -2.74 -1.07
CA SER A 48 1.23 -2.89 -0.25
C SER A 48 0.85 -1.57 0.41
N LEU A 49 -0.41 -1.47 0.79
CA LEU A 49 -0.90 -0.40 1.65
C LEU A 49 -1.42 -1.02 2.95
N PRO A 50 -1.02 -0.50 4.13
CA PRO A 50 -1.52 -1.01 5.39
C PRO A 50 -3.02 -0.75 5.50
N THR A 51 -3.77 -1.77 5.91
CA THR A 51 -5.19 -1.62 6.27
C THR A 51 -5.27 -0.82 7.56
N LEU A 52 -5.76 0.41 7.51
CA LEU A 52 -5.91 1.26 8.68
C LEU A 52 -7.26 0.95 9.36
N THR A 53 -7.20 0.31 10.52
CA THR A 53 -8.39 -0.12 11.28
C THR A 53 -9.20 1.02 11.93
N ARG A 54 -8.80 2.27 11.84
CA ARG A 54 -9.59 3.46 12.24
C ARG A 54 -8.99 4.73 11.65
N SER A 55 -9.60 5.27 10.61
CA SER A 55 -9.50 6.68 10.30
C SER A 55 -10.79 7.18 9.68
N ALA A 56 -11.29 8.28 10.19
CA ALA A 56 -12.40 9.00 9.58
C ALA A 56 -11.93 9.50 8.22
N ILE A 57 -12.58 8.98 7.16
CA ILE A 57 -12.62 9.53 5.81
C ILE A 57 -11.30 9.45 5.03
N GLY A 58 -11.26 8.59 4.04
CA GLY A 58 -10.11 8.33 3.18
C GLY A 58 -9.16 7.34 3.83
N SER A 59 -9.64 6.15 4.15
CA SER A 59 -8.82 5.05 4.67
C SER A 59 -8.03 4.41 3.55
N ALA A 60 -6.95 3.72 3.89
CA ALA A 60 -6.25 2.86 2.93
C ALA A 60 -7.19 1.81 2.29
N ASP A 61 -8.31 1.51 2.94
CA ASP A 61 -9.36 0.63 2.41
C ASP A 61 -10.02 1.22 1.16
N ASP A 62 -10.16 2.56 1.09
CA ASP A 62 -10.69 3.24 -0.10
C ASP A 62 -9.70 3.16 -1.29
N LEU A 63 -8.41 3.00 -1.01
CA LEU A 63 -7.38 2.84 -2.04
C LEU A 63 -7.28 1.39 -2.53
N ASN A 64 -7.60 0.39 -1.71
CA ASN A 64 -7.64 -1.02 -2.08
C ASN A 64 -8.94 -1.35 -2.85
N THR A 65 -9.21 -0.58 -3.89
CA THR A 65 -10.38 -0.71 -4.78
C THR A 65 -9.89 -0.87 -6.21
N ASP A 66 -10.54 -1.75 -6.97
CA ASP A 66 -10.19 -2.04 -8.36
C ASP A 66 -9.99 -0.78 -9.19
N GLY A 67 -8.85 -0.74 -9.90
CA GLY A 67 -8.48 0.36 -10.77
C GLY A 67 -7.83 1.55 -10.06
N GLN A 68 -7.77 1.57 -8.72
CA GLN A 68 -6.98 2.59 -8.04
C GLN A 68 -5.50 2.41 -8.36
N SER A 69 -4.78 3.53 -8.53
CA SER A 69 -3.38 3.49 -8.92
C SER A 69 -2.57 4.63 -8.34
N PHE A 70 -1.29 4.34 -8.09
CA PHE A 70 -0.29 5.33 -7.71
C PHE A 70 0.97 5.16 -8.55
N SER A 71 1.81 6.18 -8.60
CA SER A 71 3.10 6.13 -9.27
C SER A 71 4.22 5.92 -8.25
N VAL A 72 5.23 5.13 -8.62
CA VAL A 72 6.40 4.82 -7.79
C VAL A 72 7.69 5.25 -8.51
N TRP A 73 8.59 5.82 -7.73
CA TRP A 73 10.01 5.99 -8.01
C TRP A 73 10.79 5.17 -7.00
N GLY A 74 11.81 4.47 -7.45
CA GLY A 74 12.61 3.62 -6.58
C GLY A 74 14.02 3.46 -7.09
N SER A 75 14.97 3.46 -6.18
CA SER A 75 16.38 3.26 -6.46
C SER A 75 17.02 2.38 -5.39
N TYR A 76 18.19 1.85 -5.72
CA TYR A 76 19.04 1.21 -4.74
C TYR A 76 20.49 1.68 -4.88
N ARG A 77 21.26 1.53 -3.80
CA ARG A 77 22.70 1.72 -3.72
C ARG A 77 23.34 0.57 -2.95
N HIS A 78 24.59 0.31 -3.20
CA HIS A 78 25.36 -0.63 -2.40
C HIS A 78 25.42 -0.16 -0.93
N THR A 79 25.07 -1.03 0.02
CA THR A 79 25.03 -0.66 1.45
C THR A 79 26.39 -0.23 1.99
N SER A 80 27.48 -0.75 1.42
CA SER A 80 28.87 -0.44 1.82
C SER A 80 29.62 0.47 0.84
N GLY A 81 28.94 0.94 -0.23
CA GLY A 81 29.55 1.69 -1.32
C GLY A 81 29.27 3.19 -1.27
N THR A 82 30.03 3.94 -2.07
CA THR A 82 29.79 5.35 -2.38
C THR A 82 29.25 5.52 -3.80
N ASP A 83 28.75 4.43 -4.40
CA ASP A 83 28.25 4.41 -5.75
C ASP A 83 26.97 5.23 -5.88
N ASN A 84 26.73 5.75 -7.07
CA ASN A 84 25.50 6.46 -7.38
C ASN A 84 24.30 5.50 -7.29
N ASP A 85 23.16 6.05 -6.93
CA ASP A 85 21.91 5.32 -6.89
C ASP A 85 21.54 4.78 -8.28
N VAL A 86 21.13 3.50 -8.31
CA VAL A 86 20.61 2.85 -9.52
C VAL A 86 19.09 2.92 -9.48
N GLN A 87 18.50 3.68 -10.40
CA GLN A 87 17.05 3.78 -10.53
C GLN A 87 16.47 2.50 -11.11
N ILE A 88 15.44 1.94 -10.46
CA ILE A 88 14.75 0.71 -10.85
C ILE A 88 13.27 0.94 -11.12
N PHE A 89 12.66 1.94 -10.49
CA PHE A 89 11.32 2.43 -10.81
C PHE A 89 11.40 3.92 -11.15
N ASP A 90 10.85 4.29 -12.29
CA ASP A 90 10.75 5.69 -12.74
C ASP A 90 9.31 5.96 -13.16
N ASN A 91 8.56 6.65 -12.31
CA ASN A 91 7.15 6.94 -12.56
C ASN A 91 6.33 5.69 -12.95
N THR A 92 6.66 4.56 -12.33
CA THR A 92 6.00 3.29 -12.63
C THR A 92 4.61 3.27 -12.01
N THR A 93 3.58 3.04 -12.82
CA THR A 93 2.20 2.91 -12.33
C THR A 93 2.00 1.56 -11.65
N VAL A 94 1.52 1.61 -10.42
CA VAL A 94 1.10 0.44 -9.63
C VAL A 94 -0.41 0.50 -9.47
N THR A 95 -1.11 -0.55 -9.87
CA THR A 95 -2.58 -0.61 -9.92
C THR A 95 -3.09 -1.72 -9.01
N TYR A 96 -4.18 -1.46 -8.32
CA TYR A 96 -4.88 -2.44 -7.50
C TYR A 96 -5.88 -3.26 -8.30
N GLY A 97 -5.84 -4.58 -8.08
CA GLY A 97 -6.86 -5.52 -8.55
C GLY A 97 -7.33 -6.39 -7.39
N SER A 98 -8.64 -6.57 -7.24
CA SER A 98 -9.26 -7.32 -6.12
C SER A 98 -8.81 -8.78 -6.03
N GLY A 99 -8.34 -9.34 -7.13
CA GLY A 99 -7.81 -10.72 -7.17
C GLY A 99 -6.28 -10.82 -7.17
N THR A 100 -5.57 -9.70 -7.35
CA THR A 100 -4.11 -9.70 -7.56
C THR A 100 -3.36 -8.77 -6.59
N GLY A 101 -4.09 -7.93 -5.82
CA GLY A 101 -3.49 -6.89 -5.02
C GLY A 101 -2.85 -5.78 -5.86
N TRP A 102 -1.81 -5.14 -5.34
CA TRP A 102 -1.06 -4.08 -6.01
C TRP A 102 -0.02 -4.66 -6.96
N THR A 103 -0.15 -4.39 -8.26
CA THR A 103 0.71 -4.92 -9.32
C THR A 103 1.23 -3.81 -10.23
N TYR A 104 2.37 -4.04 -10.89
CA TYR A 104 2.97 -3.14 -11.87
C TYR A 104 3.36 -3.92 -13.14
N GLY A 105 3.44 -3.22 -14.26
CA GLY A 105 3.84 -3.79 -15.55
C GLY A 105 5.35 -3.79 -15.75
N GLY A 106 5.80 -4.40 -16.88
CA GLY A 106 7.21 -4.42 -17.26
C GLY A 106 8.03 -5.60 -16.72
N GLY A 107 7.37 -6.53 -16.01
CA GLY A 107 8.03 -7.68 -15.38
C GLY A 107 8.40 -7.41 -13.92
N LEU A 108 8.56 -8.49 -13.15
CA LEU A 108 8.90 -8.38 -11.74
C LEU A 108 10.37 -8.03 -11.57
N LEU A 109 10.63 -7.11 -10.65
CA LEU A 109 11.96 -6.78 -10.16
C LEU A 109 12.18 -7.50 -8.82
N TYR A 110 13.41 -7.88 -8.57
CA TYR A 110 13.76 -8.70 -7.41
C TYR A 110 14.74 -7.97 -6.49
N TRP A 111 14.60 -8.23 -5.19
CA TRP A 111 15.56 -7.76 -4.20
C TRP A 111 16.95 -8.34 -4.45
N GLN A 112 17.95 -7.52 -4.31
CA GLN A 112 19.37 -7.95 -4.37
C GLN A 112 20.01 -7.70 -3.02
N SER A 113 20.60 -8.75 -2.45
CA SER A 113 21.32 -8.67 -1.17
C SER A 113 22.50 -7.72 -1.26
N GLY A 114 22.84 -7.07 -0.14
CA GLY A 114 23.94 -6.12 -0.03
C GLY A 114 23.60 -4.71 -0.52
N ASN A 115 22.33 -4.46 -0.85
CA ASN A 115 21.85 -3.15 -1.28
C ASN A 115 20.90 -2.51 -0.28
N THR A 116 20.85 -1.20 -0.30
CA THR A 116 19.90 -0.36 0.41
C THR A 116 18.97 0.30 -0.61
N TYR A 117 17.67 0.19 -0.39
CA TYR A 117 16.64 0.66 -1.30
C TYR A 117 15.87 1.84 -0.72
N ASP A 118 15.51 2.77 -1.59
CA ASP A 118 14.65 3.90 -1.30
C ASP A 118 13.50 3.95 -2.30
N PHE A 119 12.27 4.11 -1.80
CA PHE A 119 11.06 4.19 -2.60
C PHE A 119 10.23 5.40 -2.21
N TYR A 120 9.66 6.04 -3.22
CA TYR A 120 8.78 7.19 -3.11
C TYR A 120 7.54 6.96 -3.95
N ALA A 121 6.37 7.34 -3.45
CA ALA A 121 5.11 7.13 -4.12
C ALA A 121 4.22 8.38 -4.13
N LEU A 122 3.49 8.56 -5.21
CA LEU A 122 2.52 9.64 -5.42
C LEU A 122 1.17 9.05 -5.80
N TYR A 123 0.10 9.44 -5.10
CA TYR A 123 -1.28 9.12 -5.43
C TYR A 123 -2.06 10.40 -5.75
N PRO A 124 -2.95 10.36 -6.76
CA PRO A 124 -3.13 9.28 -7.73
C PRO A 124 -1.94 9.16 -8.68
N SER A 125 -1.91 8.10 -9.49
CA SER A 125 -0.85 7.93 -10.48
C SER A 125 -0.79 9.13 -11.44
N THR A 126 0.38 9.40 -11.99
CA THR A 126 0.59 10.53 -12.91
C THR A 126 -0.35 10.47 -14.12
N GLY A 127 -0.65 9.26 -14.63
CA GLY A 127 -1.62 9.07 -15.71
C GLY A 127 -3.04 9.49 -15.32
N THR A 128 -3.43 9.36 -14.06
CA THR A 128 -4.73 9.80 -13.55
C THR A 128 -4.81 11.33 -13.39
N LEU A 129 -3.69 11.99 -13.06
CA LEU A 129 -3.62 13.44 -12.93
C LEU A 129 -3.81 14.17 -14.26
N GLY A 130 -3.53 13.49 -15.38
CA GLY A 130 -3.66 14.01 -16.74
C GLY A 130 -2.46 14.84 -17.21
N ASP A 131 -2.37 15.06 -18.52
CA ASP A 131 -1.21 15.62 -19.20
C ASP A 131 -0.84 17.07 -18.81
N ALA A 132 -1.80 17.81 -18.24
CA ALA A 132 -1.57 19.18 -17.80
C ALA A 132 -0.75 19.27 -16.50
N VAL A 133 -0.68 18.16 -15.74
CA VAL A 133 0.06 18.06 -14.48
C VAL A 133 1.40 17.41 -14.74
N SER A 134 2.49 18.14 -14.47
CA SER A 134 3.85 17.59 -14.59
C SER A 134 4.33 17.14 -13.22
N VAL A 135 4.84 15.92 -13.14
CA VAL A 135 5.41 15.34 -11.91
C VAL A 135 6.84 14.94 -12.15
N ALA A 136 7.72 15.30 -11.23
CA ALA A 136 9.08 14.80 -11.14
C ALA A 136 9.39 14.38 -9.71
N CYS A 137 10.21 13.34 -9.56
CA CYS A 137 10.81 12.94 -8.29
C CYS A 137 12.32 12.85 -8.46
N THR A 138 13.05 13.68 -7.75
CA THR A 138 14.51 13.70 -7.77
C THR A 138 15.00 13.67 -6.33
N ASP A 139 15.84 12.70 -6.01
CA ASP A 139 16.41 12.51 -4.66
C ASP A 139 15.34 12.58 -3.55
N GLY A 140 14.21 11.90 -3.78
CA GLY A 140 13.09 11.89 -2.85
C GLY A 140 12.29 13.19 -2.73
N THR A 141 12.60 14.18 -3.59
CA THR A 141 11.81 15.42 -3.66
C THR A 141 10.84 15.36 -4.82
N PHE A 142 9.56 15.42 -4.51
CA PHE A 142 8.50 15.58 -5.50
C PHE A 142 8.30 17.04 -5.87
N THR A 143 8.17 17.27 -7.17
CA THR A 143 7.68 18.53 -7.74
C THR A 143 6.47 18.22 -8.60
N VAL A 144 5.29 18.69 -8.19
CA VAL A 144 4.03 18.52 -8.93
C VAL A 144 3.61 19.90 -9.41
N LYS A 145 3.65 20.16 -10.72
CA LYS A 145 3.30 21.45 -11.30
C LYS A 145 1.91 21.45 -11.91
N ASN A 146 1.25 22.59 -11.86
CA ASN A 146 -0.08 22.82 -12.39
C ASN A 146 -1.18 21.93 -11.78
N PHE A 147 -1.01 21.47 -10.56
CA PHE A 147 -2.06 20.69 -9.88
C PHE A 147 -3.31 21.54 -9.67
N VAL A 148 -4.47 20.96 -9.98
CA VAL A 148 -5.77 21.60 -9.77
C VAL A 148 -6.61 20.68 -8.89
N ALA A 149 -6.99 21.15 -7.70
CA ALA A 149 -7.84 20.43 -6.76
C ALA A 149 -9.30 20.45 -7.23
N THR A 150 -9.60 19.68 -8.27
CA THR A 150 -10.95 19.54 -8.81
C THR A 150 -11.41 18.09 -8.74
N LYS A 151 -12.73 17.91 -8.55
CA LYS A 151 -13.43 16.65 -8.81
C LYS A 151 -12.96 15.42 -8.03
N GLY A 152 -12.56 15.61 -6.77
CA GLY A 152 -12.33 14.48 -5.88
C GLY A 152 -10.95 13.82 -5.99
N HIS A 153 -10.01 14.37 -6.74
CA HIS A 153 -8.63 13.93 -6.68
C HIS A 153 -7.99 14.41 -5.40
N ASP A 154 -7.55 13.47 -4.58
CA ASP A 154 -6.75 13.75 -3.39
C ASP A 154 -5.28 13.51 -3.73
N LEU A 155 -4.43 14.49 -3.48
CA LEU A 155 -3.01 14.37 -3.71
C LEU A 155 -2.33 13.87 -2.44
N MET A 156 -1.71 12.70 -2.51
CA MET A 156 -1.02 12.09 -1.38
C MET A 156 0.38 11.66 -1.79
N THR A 157 1.30 11.65 -0.84
CA THR A 157 2.66 11.14 -1.02
C THR A 157 3.00 10.14 0.08
N ALA A 158 3.87 9.20 -0.26
CA ALA A 158 4.44 8.25 0.69
C ALA A 158 5.92 8.02 0.37
N GLU A 159 6.65 7.52 1.35
CA GLU A 159 8.02 7.08 1.21
C GLU A 159 8.27 5.81 2.01
N ARG A 160 9.26 5.05 1.57
CA ARG A 160 9.83 3.93 2.31
C ARG A 160 11.30 3.85 1.99
N THR A 161 12.14 4.39 2.86
CA THR A 161 13.57 4.57 2.62
C THR A 161 14.43 3.73 3.55
N ASN A 162 15.69 3.57 3.20
CA ASN A 162 16.70 2.84 3.96
C ASN A 162 16.32 1.37 4.22
N ILE A 163 15.73 0.71 3.22
CA ILE A 163 15.47 -0.73 3.27
C ILE A 163 16.75 -1.47 2.94
N VAL A 164 17.44 -1.97 3.97
CA VAL A 164 18.66 -2.77 3.81
C VAL A 164 18.29 -4.22 3.55
N ILE A 165 18.79 -4.77 2.44
CA ILE A 165 18.58 -6.19 2.10
C ILE A 165 19.82 -6.96 2.50
N GLU A 166 19.71 -7.68 3.62
CA GLU A 166 20.69 -8.68 4.03
C GLU A 166 20.41 -10.03 3.32
N ALA A 167 21.39 -10.93 3.35
CA ALA A 167 21.18 -12.27 2.82
C ALA A 167 19.95 -12.91 3.50
N ASP A 168 19.05 -13.45 2.68
CA ASP A 168 17.86 -14.20 3.07
C ASP A 168 16.79 -13.41 3.88
N LYS A 169 16.82 -12.07 3.85
CA LYS A 169 15.89 -11.21 4.60
C LYS A 169 15.25 -10.12 3.73
N ALA A 170 14.74 -10.49 2.57
CA ALA A 170 13.92 -9.56 1.78
C ALA A 170 12.55 -9.34 2.44
N PRO A 171 12.01 -8.12 2.48
CA PRO A 171 10.65 -7.88 2.94
C PRO A 171 9.64 -8.49 1.95
N GLU A 172 8.49 -8.92 2.46
CA GLU A 172 7.39 -9.42 1.61
C GLU A 172 6.87 -8.34 0.66
N SER A 173 6.77 -7.10 1.15
CA SER A 173 6.34 -5.96 0.34
C SER A 173 6.87 -4.63 0.86
N VAL A 174 6.94 -3.63 -0.02
CA VAL A 174 7.13 -2.23 0.33
C VAL A 174 5.78 -1.67 0.75
N SER A 175 5.59 -1.49 2.05
CA SER A 175 4.34 -0.98 2.61
C SER A 175 4.37 0.55 2.67
N PHE A 176 3.52 1.22 1.87
CA PHE A 176 3.40 2.67 1.83
C PHE A 176 2.30 3.19 2.75
N LYS A 177 2.64 4.18 3.57
CA LYS A 177 1.69 4.96 4.34
C LYS A 177 1.52 6.33 3.68
N PHE A 178 0.46 6.50 2.92
CA PHE A 178 0.17 7.77 2.26
C PHE A 178 -0.26 8.87 3.23
N SER A 179 0.19 10.09 2.94
CA SER A 179 -0.19 11.31 3.67
C SER A 179 -0.76 12.34 2.71
N HIS A 180 -1.91 12.90 3.06
CA HIS A 180 -2.59 13.94 2.27
C HIS A 180 -1.74 15.20 2.13
N ARG A 181 -1.75 15.80 0.94
CA ARG A 181 -1.10 17.08 0.63
C ARG A 181 -2.09 18.22 0.44
N LEU A 182 -3.37 17.90 0.51
CA LEU A 182 -4.47 18.85 0.45
C LEU A 182 -5.17 18.96 1.80
N THR A 183 -5.81 20.10 2.02
CA THR A 183 -6.70 20.31 3.16
C THR A 183 -8.12 19.98 2.75
N ARG A 184 -8.79 19.11 3.48
CA ARG A 184 -10.21 18.84 3.33
C ARG A 184 -11.03 19.84 4.12
N LEU A 185 -11.99 20.46 3.44
CA LEU A 185 -13.00 21.32 4.08
C LEU A 185 -14.33 20.58 4.12
N ALA A 186 -14.94 20.50 5.28
CA ALA A 186 -16.30 19.97 5.46
C ALA A 186 -17.19 21.06 6.03
N PHE A 187 -18.37 21.23 5.44
CA PHE A 187 -19.35 22.21 5.86
C PHE A 187 -20.63 21.50 6.33
N ASN A 188 -21.09 21.85 7.51
CA ASN A 188 -22.38 21.40 8.01
C ASN A 188 -23.35 22.57 7.99
N ILE A 189 -24.30 22.55 7.05
CA ILE A 189 -25.30 23.60 6.89
C ILE A 189 -26.60 23.11 7.52
N ARG A 190 -27.08 23.85 8.54
CA ARG A 190 -28.33 23.55 9.22
C ARG A 190 -29.33 24.68 8.96
N ALA A 191 -30.46 24.33 8.38
CA ALA A 191 -31.61 25.27 8.30
C ALA A 191 -32.29 25.36 9.67
N VAL A 192 -32.45 26.56 10.19
CA VAL A 192 -33.19 26.84 11.43
C VAL A 192 -34.47 27.56 11.05
N GLY A 193 -35.62 26.87 11.17
CA GLY A 193 -36.95 27.39 10.85
C GLY A 193 -37.70 26.56 9.80
N ARG A 194 -39.00 26.80 9.65
CA ARG A 194 -39.83 26.14 8.63
C ARG A 194 -39.77 26.91 7.32
N GLY A 195 -39.69 26.17 6.21
CA GLY A 195 -39.79 26.77 4.86
C GLY A 195 -38.50 27.44 4.35
N VAL A 196 -37.34 27.18 4.98
CA VAL A 196 -36.05 27.67 4.48
C VAL A 196 -35.41 26.62 3.55
N THR A 197 -35.12 27.05 2.34
CA THR A 197 -34.39 26.23 1.36
C THR A 197 -33.06 26.91 1.02
N VAL A 198 -31.92 26.20 1.21
CA VAL A 198 -30.60 26.66 0.77
C VAL A 198 -30.47 26.36 -0.72
N THR A 199 -30.49 27.36 -1.56
CA THR A 199 -30.42 27.21 -3.02
C THR A 199 -29.01 27.25 -3.56
N SER A 200 -28.06 27.84 -2.84
CA SER A 200 -26.65 27.83 -3.23
C SER A 200 -25.74 28.01 -2.01
N PHE A 201 -24.55 27.41 -2.09
CA PHE A 201 -23.47 27.64 -1.16
C PHE A 201 -22.17 27.85 -1.94
N LYS A 202 -21.44 28.91 -1.63
CA LYS A 202 -20.16 29.24 -2.28
C LYS A 202 -19.09 29.48 -1.23
N VAL A 203 -17.90 28.96 -1.46
CA VAL A 203 -16.70 29.24 -0.67
C VAL A 203 -15.74 30.03 -1.54
N ASN A 204 -15.42 31.24 -1.14
CA ASN A 204 -14.51 32.10 -1.88
C ASN A 204 -13.15 32.20 -1.19
N GLY A 205 -12.11 32.52 -1.95
CA GLY A 205 -10.75 32.73 -1.44
C GLY A 205 -10.01 31.41 -1.13
N VAL A 206 -10.57 30.27 -1.51
CA VAL A 206 -9.91 28.97 -1.33
C VAL A 206 -8.91 28.75 -2.47
N THR A 207 -7.70 28.35 -2.13
CA THR A 207 -6.68 27.94 -3.10
C THR A 207 -7.10 26.62 -3.74
N TYR A 208 -7.27 26.61 -5.05
CA TYR A 208 -7.68 25.40 -5.79
C TYR A 208 -6.63 24.93 -6.80
N LYS A 209 -5.61 25.73 -7.08
CA LYS A 209 -4.53 25.41 -8.02
C LYS A 209 -3.20 25.82 -7.43
N GLY A 210 -2.13 25.07 -7.75
CA GLY A 210 -0.77 25.41 -7.35
C GLY A 210 0.25 24.37 -7.79
N ASP A 211 1.52 24.67 -7.49
CA ASP A 211 2.65 23.77 -7.62
C ASP A 211 3.05 23.28 -6.23
N LEU A 212 3.13 21.98 -6.06
CA LEU A 212 3.60 21.34 -4.83
C LEU A 212 5.08 21.00 -4.96
N THR A 213 5.86 21.34 -3.94
CA THR A 213 7.17 20.72 -3.67
C THR A 213 7.09 19.99 -2.33
N TRP A 214 7.49 18.73 -2.31
CA TRP A 214 7.46 17.91 -1.10
C TRP A 214 8.71 17.02 -1.03
N ASN A 215 9.27 16.89 0.16
CA ASN A 215 10.19 15.82 0.54
C ASN A 215 9.95 15.43 2.01
N ALA A 216 10.46 14.26 2.40
CA ALA A 216 10.24 13.70 3.72
C ALA A 216 10.78 14.55 4.86
N SER A 217 11.96 15.16 4.68
CA SER A 217 12.64 15.94 5.71
C SER A 217 12.20 17.40 5.74
N GLY A 218 11.85 17.97 4.58
CA GLY A 218 11.47 19.38 4.44
C GLY A 218 9.96 19.66 4.47
N GLY A 219 9.14 18.61 4.46
CA GLY A 219 7.70 18.74 4.43
C GLY A 219 7.16 19.18 3.06
N SER A 220 6.05 19.91 3.04
CA SER A 220 5.39 20.35 1.81
C SER A 220 5.26 21.86 1.72
N SER A 221 5.46 22.40 0.53
CA SER A 221 5.24 23.80 0.21
C SER A 221 4.43 23.94 -1.09
N TRP A 222 3.59 24.96 -1.16
CA TRP A 222 2.78 25.28 -2.33
C TRP A 222 3.17 26.67 -2.88
N SER A 223 3.34 26.75 -4.19
CA SER A 223 3.66 27.97 -4.92
C SER A 223 2.74 28.13 -6.14
N ASN A 224 2.84 29.26 -6.85
CA ASN A 224 2.07 29.57 -8.05
C ASN A 224 0.55 29.33 -7.85
N THR A 225 0.03 29.68 -6.67
CA THR A 225 -1.34 29.37 -6.28
C THR A 225 -2.35 30.30 -6.90
N ALA A 226 -3.52 29.74 -7.27
CA ALA A 226 -4.72 30.51 -7.66
C ALA A 226 -5.87 30.24 -6.68
N LYS A 227 -6.70 31.26 -6.47
CA LYS A 227 -7.87 31.23 -5.56
C LYS A 227 -9.17 31.42 -6.35
N THR A 228 -10.24 30.84 -5.81
CA THR A 228 -11.62 31.03 -6.29
C THR A 228 -12.13 32.41 -5.95
#